data_27b81ecacc0c472bc14874d3fe4a4bd1
#
_entry.id   27b81ecacc0c472bc14874d3fe4a4bd1
#
_cell.length_a   1.000
_cell.length_b   1.000
_cell.length_c   1.000
_cell.angle_alpha   90.00
_cell.angle_beta   90.00
_cell.angle_gamma   90.00
#
_symmetry.space_group_name_H-M   'P 1'
#
loop_
_entity.id
_entity.type
_entity.pdbx_description
1 polymer ?
#
loop_
_entity_poly.entity_id
_entity_poly.type
_entity_poly.pdbx_seq_one_letter_code
_entity_poly.pdbx_strand_id
1 'polypeptide(L)'
;QYIVTDTPDLESYNETMVCQYYTRKEIKQIYNKWNNAKYIYDCSSMISEYYNPRIEMMKNRYKGHRCFIVATGPSLRMSDLDKLHEQEEISISMNDIWRAFSDTKWRPQFYIADDYGVMEENGDELEKMEVPNIILGDTSSSYWKEKHKDNIMKHHFSWEYSETRLPEFSDDFSRMCYMGSTVTYSCMQFAVYLGFSEIYLLGVDFSYAGSKDAKYEHFFKEEKLVATGFTAQVSLAYKAARKYADAHGIKIYNATRGGKLEVFERVDFDSLF
;
A
#
# COMPACT_ATOMS: atom_id res chain seq x y z
N GLN A 1 -1.36 9.38 -19.41
CA GLN A 1 -2.44 8.38 -19.51
C GLN A 1 -3.50 8.90 -20.45
N TYR A 2 -4.00 8.06 -21.35
CA TYR A 2 -5.06 8.43 -22.28
C TYR A 2 -6.18 7.41 -22.20
N ILE A 3 -7.39 7.91 -22.20
CA ILE A 3 -8.59 7.10 -22.36
C ILE A 3 -9.04 7.31 -23.80
N VAL A 4 -9.14 6.23 -24.55
CA VAL A 4 -9.64 6.22 -25.92
C VAL A 4 -11.04 5.60 -25.90
N THR A 5 -12.03 6.34 -26.34
CA THR A 5 -13.43 5.88 -26.36
C THR A 5 -14.17 6.41 -27.57
N ASP A 6 -15.19 5.70 -27.98
CA ASP A 6 -16.17 6.10 -29.00
C ASP A 6 -17.44 6.74 -28.40
N THR A 7 -17.55 6.77 -27.06
CA THR A 7 -18.68 7.36 -26.34
C THR A 7 -18.26 8.61 -25.56
N PRO A 8 -19.11 9.63 -25.43
CA PRO A 8 -18.82 10.85 -24.68
C PRO A 8 -19.04 10.69 -23.15
N ASP A 9 -19.59 9.58 -22.71
CA ASP A 9 -20.05 9.38 -21.34
C ASP A 9 -19.01 8.56 -20.55
N LEU A 10 -18.21 9.29 -19.74
CA LEU A 10 -17.22 8.68 -18.87
C LEU A 10 -17.82 7.98 -17.64
N GLU A 11 -19.06 8.31 -17.26
CA GLU A 11 -19.71 7.69 -16.10
C GLU A 11 -20.02 6.22 -16.38
N SER A 12 -20.24 5.85 -17.66
CA SER A 12 -20.46 4.45 -18.06
C SER A 12 -19.19 3.58 -17.97
N TYR A 13 -18.01 4.16 -17.80
CA TYR A 13 -16.72 3.46 -17.71
C TYR A 13 -16.29 3.10 -16.28
N ASN A 14 -17.06 3.44 -15.26
CA ASN A 14 -16.74 3.14 -13.87
C ASN A 14 -16.55 1.64 -13.57
N GLU A 15 -16.92 0.76 -14.49
CA GLU A 15 -16.78 -0.68 -14.30
C GLU A 15 -15.54 -1.30 -14.97
N THR A 16 -14.83 -0.57 -15.86
CA THR A 16 -13.76 -1.19 -16.67
C THR A 16 -12.62 -0.23 -17.05
N MET A 17 -12.27 0.77 -16.25
CA MET A 17 -11.11 1.60 -16.57
C MET A 17 -9.81 0.81 -16.36
N VAL A 18 -9.34 0.14 -17.39
CA VAL A 18 -7.95 -0.29 -17.49
C VAL A 18 -7.14 0.92 -17.91
N CYS A 19 -6.55 1.60 -16.96
CA CYS A 19 -5.60 2.66 -17.23
C CYS A 19 -4.31 2.04 -17.76
N GLN A 20 -4.12 2.04 -19.06
CA GLN A 20 -2.82 1.68 -19.67
C GLN A 20 -1.98 2.94 -19.86
N TYR A 21 -0.72 2.87 -19.46
CA TYR A 21 0.24 3.96 -19.62
C TYR A 21 0.89 3.89 -20.99
N TYR A 22 0.79 4.98 -21.75
CA TYR A 22 1.40 5.09 -23.07
C TYR A 22 2.33 6.30 -23.16
N THR A 23 3.46 6.12 -23.80
CA THR A 23 4.31 7.25 -24.19
C THR A 23 3.65 8.06 -25.31
N ARG A 24 4.04 9.33 -25.50
CA ARG A 24 3.55 10.16 -26.62
C ARG A 24 3.69 9.47 -27.99
N LYS A 25 4.70 8.61 -28.15
CA LYS A 25 4.94 7.87 -29.39
C LYS A 25 3.91 6.75 -29.56
N GLU A 26 3.61 6.04 -28.49
CA GLU A 26 2.62 4.96 -28.48
C GLU A 26 1.20 5.51 -28.67
N ILE A 27 0.91 6.67 -28.11
CA ILE A 27 -0.37 7.34 -28.30
C ILE A 27 -0.59 7.73 -29.77
N LYS A 28 0.42 8.25 -30.46
CA LYS A 28 0.32 8.49 -31.90
C LYS A 28 0.01 7.22 -32.68
N GLN A 29 0.60 6.09 -32.27
CA GLN A 29 0.31 4.79 -32.89
C GLN A 29 -1.10 4.30 -32.58
N ILE A 30 -1.57 4.50 -31.34
CA ILE A 30 -2.95 4.17 -30.94
C ILE A 30 -3.94 5.05 -31.69
N TYR A 31 -3.70 6.36 -31.75
CA TYR A 31 -4.54 7.29 -32.51
C TYR A 31 -4.68 6.88 -33.97
N ASN A 32 -3.57 6.50 -34.60
CA ASN A 32 -3.59 6.05 -36.00
C ASN A 32 -4.28 4.68 -36.17
N LYS A 33 -4.30 3.85 -35.13
CA LYS A 33 -4.95 2.53 -35.15
C LYS A 33 -6.46 2.62 -34.88
N TRP A 34 -6.89 3.66 -34.13
CA TRP A 34 -8.28 3.83 -33.70
C TRP A 34 -8.91 5.04 -34.40
N ASN A 35 -8.89 5.04 -35.74
CA ASN A 35 -9.40 6.12 -36.60
C ASN A 35 -10.85 6.56 -36.27
N ASN A 36 -11.62 5.75 -35.56
CA ASN A 36 -13.02 6.00 -35.21
C ASN A 36 -13.19 6.48 -33.75
N ALA A 37 -12.13 6.59 -32.96
CA ALA A 37 -12.24 7.09 -31.61
C ALA A 37 -12.64 8.57 -31.61
N LYS A 38 -13.79 8.89 -31.03
CA LYS A 38 -14.30 10.27 -30.96
C LYS A 38 -13.61 11.10 -29.89
N TYR A 39 -13.12 10.44 -28.84
CA TYR A 39 -12.57 11.10 -27.67
C TYR A 39 -11.25 10.45 -27.24
N ILE A 40 -10.26 11.30 -27.01
CA ILE A 40 -8.99 10.95 -26.39
C ILE A 40 -8.79 11.90 -25.24
N TYR A 41 -8.76 11.38 -24.04
CA TYR A 41 -8.52 12.17 -22.83
C TYR A 41 -7.04 12.08 -22.48
N ASP A 42 -6.36 13.23 -22.45
CA ASP A 42 -4.98 13.33 -22.07
C ASP A 42 -4.87 13.47 -20.55
N CYS A 43 -4.48 12.37 -19.90
CA CYS A 43 -4.17 12.33 -18.49
C CYS A 43 -2.64 12.36 -18.22
N SER A 44 -1.84 12.66 -19.24
CA SER A 44 -0.37 12.62 -19.13
C SER A 44 0.20 13.61 -18.11
N SER A 45 -0.50 14.75 -17.90
CA SER A 45 -0.12 15.70 -16.86
C SER A 45 -0.25 15.13 -15.46
N MET A 46 -1.22 14.27 -15.23
CA MET A 46 -1.41 13.61 -13.92
C MET A 46 -0.26 12.61 -13.64
N ILE A 47 0.24 11.93 -14.65
CA ILE A 47 1.26 10.89 -14.49
C ILE A 47 2.66 11.48 -14.29
N SER A 48 2.96 12.60 -14.98
CA SER A 48 4.28 13.23 -14.87
C SER A 48 4.54 13.85 -13.49
N GLU A 49 3.47 14.23 -12.76
CA GLU A 49 3.59 14.78 -11.41
C GLU A 49 3.86 13.69 -10.35
N TYR A 50 3.47 12.44 -10.64
CA TYR A 50 3.46 11.36 -9.63
C TYR A 50 4.58 10.34 -9.83
N TYR A 51 5.23 10.35 -10.98
CA TYR A 51 6.37 9.49 -11.21
C TYR A 51 7.56 9.88 -10.33
N ASN A 52 8.00 8.95 -9.50
CA ASN A 52 9.16 9.16 -8.66
C ASN A 52 10.31 8.24 -9.09
N PRO A 53 11.37 8.77 -9.71
CA PRO A 53 12.51 7.97 -10.19
C PRO A 53 13.24 7.24 -9.05
N ARG A 54 13.14 7.73 -7.81
CA ARG A 54 13.75 7.07 -6.65
C ARG A 54 13.04 5.79 -6.29
N ILE A 55 11.70 5.75 -6.45
CA ILE A 55 10.91 4.53 -6.27
C ILE A 55 11.25 3.54 -7.40
N GLU A 56 11.39 4.01 -8.65
CA GLU A 56 11.78 3.16 -9.78
C GLU A 56 13.13 2.47 -9.54
N MET A 57 14.12 3.19 -9.01
CA MET A 57 15.44 2.63 -8.68
C MET A 57 15.41 1.54 -7.61
N MET A 58 14.32 1.39 -6.88
CA MET A 58 14.14 0.34 -5.86
C MET A 58 13.63 -0.98 -6.43
N LYS A 59 13.17 -1.02 -7.69
CA LYS A 59 12.60 -2.21 -8.32
C LYS A 59 13.55 -3.39 -8.23
N ASN A 60 13.04 -4.52 -7.71
CA ASN A 60 13.78 -5.78 -7.55
C ASN A 60 15.06 -5.71 -6.67
N ARG A 61 15.20 -4.64 -5.86
CA ARG A 61 16.39 -4.45 -5.02
C ARG A 61 16.58 -5.56 -3.99
N TYR A 62 15.50 -6.23 -3.59
CA TYR A 62 15.49 -7.29 -2.59
C TYR A 62 15.03 -8.63 -3.19
N LYS A 63 15.38 -8.87 -4.45
CA LYS A 63 14.97 -10.08 -5.16
C LYS A 63 15.39 -11.35 -4.42
N GLY A 64 14.39 -12.19 -4.11
CA GLY A 64 14.59 -13.46 -3.45
C GLY A 64 14.77 -13.39 -1.92
N HIS A 65 14.76 -12.20 -1.34
CA HIS A 65 14.78 -12.02 0.12
C HIS A 65 13.38 -12.14 0.73
N ARG A 66 13.33 -12.25 2.05
CA ARG A 66 12.09 -12.10 2.82
C ARG A 66 11.94 -10.71 3.42
N CYS A 67 10.72 -10.31 3.73
CA CYS A 67 10.44 -9.12 4.52
C CYS A 67 9.25 -9.32 5.47
N PHE A 68 9.14 -8.39 6.42
CA PHE A 68 7.99 -8.29 7.32
C PHE A 68 7.19 -7.03 7.02
N ILE A 69 5.87 -7.17 6.83
CA ILE A 69 4.94 -6.04 6.84
C ILE A 69 4.37 -5.93 8.23
N VAL A 70 4.77 -4.87 8.94
CA VAL A 70 4.40 -4.64 10.33
C VAL A 70 3.29 -3.60 10.38
N ALA A 71 2.07 -4.05 10.67
CA ALA A 71 0.90 -3.20 10.87
C ALA A 71 0.71 -2.86 12.35
N THR A 72 -0.30 -2.06 12.64
CA THR A 72 -0.53 -1.46 13.96
C THR A 72 -1.58 -2.18 14.80
N GLY A 73 -1.97 -3.39 14.44
CA GLY A 73 -3.02 -4.15 15.14
C GLY A 73 -2.69 -4.47 16.60
N PRO A 74 -3.72 -4.76 17.43
CA PRO A 74 -3.57 -4.92 18.88
C PRO A 74 -2.74 -6.13 19.30
N SER A 75 -2.51 -7.09 18.42
CA SER A 75 -1.64 -8.25 18.70
C SER A 75 -0.15 -7.95 18.61
N LEU A 76 0.24 -6.78 18.08
CA LEU A 76 1.64 -6.40 17.93
C LEU A 76 2.30 -6.21 19.30
N ARG A 77 3.44 -6.85 19.51
CA ARG A 77 4.23 -6.75 20.74
C ARG A 77 5.53 -6.03 20.48
N MET A 78 5.99 -5.26 21.45
CA MET A 78 7.30 -4.60 21.36
C MET A 78 8.43 -5.62 21.25
N SER A 79 8.33 -6.77 21.93
CA SER A 79 9.28 -7.87 21.81
C SER A 79 9.39 -8.44 20.39
N ASP A 80 8.32 -8.36 19.59
CA ASP A 80 8.37 -8.82 18.20
C ASP A 80 9.18 -7.83 17.34
N LEU A 81 9.05 -6.53 17.62
CA LEU A 81 9.84 -5.47 16.98
C LEU A 81 11.33 -5.56 17.38
N ASP A 82 11.61 -5.80 18.67
CA ASP A 82 12.98 -6.01 19.16
C ASP A 82 13.61 -7.22 18.47
N LYS A 83 12.85 -8.30 18.29
CA LYS A 83 13.31 -9.50 17.58
C LYS A 83 13.66 -9.20 16.11
N LEU A 84 12.80 -8.45 15.40
CA LEU A 84 13.07 -8.01 14.01
C LEU A 84 14.34 -7.15 13.94
N HIS A 85 14.56 -6.29 14.95
CA HIS A 85 15.75 -5.46 15.03
C HIS A 85 17.02 -6.31 15.29
N GLU A 86 17.00 -7.22 16.26
CA GLU A 86 18.11 -8.10 16.59
C GLU A 86 18.52 -9.02 15.44
N GLN A 87 17.57 -9.45 14.63
CA GLN A 87 17.81 -10.30 13.48
C GLN A 87 18.06 -9.52 12.17
N GLU A 88 18.11 -8.19 12.25
CA GLU A 88 18.33 -7.29 11.11
C GLU A 88 17.33 -7.53 9.95
N GLU A 89 16.09 -7.89 10.29
CA GLU A 89 15.05 -8.20 9.32
C GLU A 89 14.55 -6.95 8.58
N ILE A 90 14.38 -7.08 7.27
CA ILE A 90 13.83 -6.01 6.45
C ILE A 90 12.34 -5.88 6.72
N SER A 91 11.89 -4.67 7.02
CA SER A 91 10.50 -4.43 7.32
C SER A 91 9.93 -3.19 6.61
N ILE A 92 8.64 -3.29 6.29
CA ILE A 92 7.79 -2.22 5.76
C ILE A 92 6.72 -1.98 6.82
N SER A 93 6.49 -0.73 7.19
CA SER A 93 5.46 -0.40 8.17
C SER A 93 4.63 0.81 7.75
N MET A 94 3.64 1.19 8.56
CA MET A 94 2.57 2.08 8.12
C MET A 94 1.94 2.87 9.26
N ASN A 95 1.24 3.94 8.90
CA ASN A 95 0.37 4.73 9.77
C ASN A 95 1.07 5.09 11.10
N ASP A 96 0.42 4.92 12.22
CA ASP A 96 0.86 5.35 13.55
C ASP A 96 1.92 4.43 14.21
N ILE A 97 2.66 3.65 13.43
CA ILE A 97 3.71 2.76 13.95
C ILE A 97 4.81 3.52 14.71
N TRP A 98 5.03 4.80 14.39
CA TRP A 98 5.98 5.66 15.06
C TRP A 98 5.75 5.75 16.58
N ARG A 99 4.52 5.47 17.04
CA ARG A 99 4.19 5.41 18.48
C ARG A 99 4.92 4.29 19.23
N ALA A 100 5.40 3.28 18.53
CA ALA A 100 6.24 2.23 19.12
C ALA A 100 7.71 2.66 19.29
N PHE A 101 8.14 3.73 18.63
CA PHE A 101 9.56 4.09 18.56
C PHE A 101 10.20 4.55 19.86
N SER A 102 9.40 4.96 20.87
CA SER A 102 9.89 5.22 22.22
C SER A 102 10.24 3.94 23.00
N ASP A 103 9.61 2.82 22.64
CA ASP A 103 9.63 1.58 23.42
C ASP A 103 10.55 0.51 22.80
N THR A 104 11.06 0.74 21.57
CA THR A 104 11.95 -0.17 20.85
C THR A 104 12.99 0.58 20.02
N LYS A 105 14.15 -0.06 19.79
CA LYS A 105 15.16 0.41 18.84
C LYS A 105 14.83 0.09 17.38
N TRP A 106 13.85 -0.76 17.16
CA TRP A 106 13.46 -1.13 15.81
C TRP A 106 12.97 0.08 15.00
N ARG A 107 13.39 0.13 13.75
CA ARG A 107 12.90 1.08 12.73
C ARG A 107 12.69 0.31 11.44
N PRO A 108 11.56 0.49 10.73
CA PRO A 108 11.37 -0.14 9.43
C PRO A 108 12.31 0.48 8.39
N GLN A 109 12.71 -0.28 7.39
CA GLN A 109 13.43 0.25 6.23
C GLN A 109 12.54 1.11 5.34
N PHE A 110 11.24 0.82 5.35
CA PHE A 110 10.24 1.53 4.57
C PHE A 110 9.01 1.83 5.42
N TYR A 111 8.49 3.03 5.25
CA TYR A 111 7.22 3.45 5.84
C TYR A 111 6.28 3.90 4.74
N ILE A 112 5.01 3.49 4.79
CA ILE A 112 3.99 3.85 3.81
C ILE A 112 2.75 4.40 4.53
N ALA A 113 2.22 5.52 4.04
CA ALA A 113 0.90 6.03 4.42
C ALA A 113 0.19 6.60 3.20
N ASP A 114 -1.05 6.17 3.00
CA ASP A 114 -1.90 6.58 1.87
C ASP A 114 -3.02 7.51 2.31
N ASP A 115 -3.32 7.52 3.61
CA ASP A 115 -4.47 8.23 4.15
C ASP A 115 -4.18 9.73 4.29
N TYR A 116 -5.11 10.55 3.79
CA TYR A 116 -5.11 11.99 3.94
C TYR A 116 -5.02 12.42 5.41
N GLY A 117 -5.81 11.76 6.29
CA GLY A 117 -5.85 12.07 7.71
C GLY A 117 -4.52 11.83 8.40
N VAL A 118 -3.80 10.77 8.04
CA VAL A 118 -2.46 10.50 8.60
C VAL A 118 -1.49 11.63 8.29
N MET A 119 -1.51 12.16 7.07
CA MET A 119 -0.63 13.26 6.68
C MET A 119 -1.02 14.60 7.33
N GLU A 120 -2.30 14.92 7.42
CA GLU A 120 -2.79 16.15 8.04
C GLU A 120 -2.58 16.15 9.56
N GLU A 121 -2.81 15.03 10.23
CA GLU A 121 -2.73 14.95 11.68
C GLU A 121 -1.31 14.70 12.20
N ASN A 122 -0.46 14.02 11.41
CA ASN A 122 0.86 13.55 11.85
C ASN A 122 2.03 14.11 11.01
N GLY A 123 1.82 15.20 10.26
CA GLY A 123 2.86 15.79 9.40
C GLY A 123 4.17 16.08 10.14
N ASP A 124 4.10 16.64 11.34
CA ASP A 124 5.27 16.91 12.15
C ASP A 124 6.03 15.64 12.57
N GLU A 125 5.31 14.55 12.86
CA GLU A 125 5.93 13.27 13.22
C GLU A 125 6.56 12.60 12.00
N LEU A 126 5.95 12.72 10.82
CA LEU A 126 6.53 12.24 9.56
C LEU A 126 7.87 12.92 9.28
N GLU A 127 7.96 14.24 9.53
CA GLU A 127 9.21 15.00 9.37
C GLU A 127 10.28 14.65 10.40
N LYS A 128 9.91 14.24 11.62
CA LYS A 128 10.85 13.83 12.67
C LYS A 128 11.27 12.37 12.56
N MET A 129 10.48 11.56 11.84
CA MET A 129 10.66 10.11 11.78
C MET A 129 12.03 9.72 11.24
N GLU A 130 12.75 8.89 11.99
CA GLU A 130 14.05 8.35 11.62
C GLU A 130 13.90 7.02 10.84
N VAL A 131 13.29 7.09 9.68
CA VAL A 131 13.09 5.96 8.76
C VAL A 131 13.78 6.28 7.43
N PRO A 132 14.55 5.35 6.85
CA PRO A 132 15.33 5.64 5.65
C PRO A 132 14.49 5.99 4.41
N ASN A 133 13.30 5.42 4.29
CA ASN A 133 12.44 5.62 3.13
C ASN A 133 10.98 5.78 3.59
N ILE A 134 10.44 6.97 3.42
CA ILE A 134 9.06 7.33 3.74
C ILE A 134 8.33 7.55 2.42
N ILE A 135 7.26 6.78 2.18
CA ILE A 135 6.51 6.78 0.94
C ILE A 135 5.07 7.16 1.26
N LEU A 136 4.64 8.31 0.77
CA LEU A 136 3.35 8.88 1.08
C LEU A 136 2.49 9.02 -0.17
N GLY A 137 1.20 8.75 -0.03
CA GLY A 137 0.24 8.89 -1.11
C GLY A 137 0.08 10.31 -1.62
N ASP A 138 -0.21 10.47 -2.90
CA ASP A 138 -0.46 11.75 -3.56
C ASP A 138 -1.86 12.30 -3.27
N THR A 139 -2.18 12.44 -2.01
CA THR A 139 -3.45 12.99 -1.56
C THR A 139 -3.54 14.50 -1.78
N SER A 140 -4.75 15.07 -1.62
CA SER A 140 -4.96 16.52 -1.59
C SER A 140 -4.52 17.19 -0.28
N SER A 141 -3.74 16.51 0.55
CA SER A 141 -3.27 17.03 1.83
C SER A 141 -2.47 18.32 1.67
N SER A 142 -2.67 19.25 2.60
CA SER A 142 -1.89 20.47 2.71
C SER A 142 -0.41 20.18 2.99
N TYR A 143 -0.10 19.04 3.55
CA TYR A 143 1.26 18.53 3.76
C TYR A 143 2.13 18.67 2.50
N TRP A 144 1.60 18.38 1.31
CA TRP A 144 2.35 18.47 0.05
C TRP A 144 2.64 19.89 -0.45
N LYS A 145 2.16 20.93 0.21
CA LYS A 145 2.45 22.32 -0.15
C LYS A 145 3.83 22.78 0.32
N GLU A 146 4.45 22.05 1.24
CA GLU A 146 5.75 22.39 1.82
C GLU A 146 6.88 21.54 1.24
N LYS A 147 8.12 21.95 1.53
CA LYS A 147 9.29 21.16 1.17
C LYS A 147 9.57 20.13 2.26
N HIS A 148 9.77 18.90 1.85
CA HIS A 148 10.01 17.76 2.73
C HIS A 148 11.47 17.30 2.69
N LYS A 149 11.82 16.42 3.65
CA LYS A 149 13.12 15.74 3.67
C LYS A 149 13.31 14.89 2.42
N ASP A 150 14.57 14.71 2.03
CA ASP A 150 14.91 13.92 0.83
C ASP A 150 14.47 12.45 0.91
N ASN A 151 14.31 11.87 2.10
CA ASN A 151 13.84 10.50 2.28
C ASN A 151 12.31 10.35 2.17
N ILE A 152 11.56 11.44 2.04
CA ILE A 152 10.12 11.43 1.81
C ILE A 152 9.84 11.43 0.31
N MET A 153 9.08 10.45 -0.13
CA MET A 153 8.74 10.22 -1.53
C MET A 153 7.24 10.15 -1.71
N LYS A 154 6.75 10.80 -2.77
CA LYS A 154 5.35 10.72 -3.17
C LYS A 154 5.14 9.55 -4.11
N HIS A 155 4.07 8.76 -3.90
CA HIS A 155 3.63 7.76 -4.85
C HIS A 155 2.18 8.00 -5.27
N HIS A 156 1.86 7.60 -6.48
CA HIS A 156 0.51 7.69 -7.00
C HIS A 156 -0.29 6.42 -6.68
N PHE A 157 -1.57 6.62 -6.30
CA PHE A 157 -2.48 5.50 -6.11
C PHE A 157 -3.85 5.76 -6.74
N SER A 158 -4.50 4.67 -7.17
CA SER A 158 -5.85 4.69 -7.70
C SER A 158 -6.84 4.23 -6.66
N TRP A 159 -7.91 5.00 -6.49
CA TRP A 159 -9.05 4.61 -5.67
C TRP A 159 -9.89 3.61 -6.46
N GLU A 160 -9.89 2.36 -6.04
CA GLU A 160 -10.81 1.34 -6.55
C GLU A 160 -11.81 0.99 -5.46
N TYR A 161 -13.07 1.33 -5.72
CA TYR A 161 -14.16 1.08 -4.78
C TYR A 161 -15.07 0.00 -5.35
N SER A 162 -15.03 -1.19 -4.78
CA SER A 162 -15.97 -2.27 -5.09
C SER A 162 -16.21 -3.13 -3.87
N GLU A 163 -17.46 -3.49 -3.62
CA GLU A 163 -17.82 -4.44 -2.56
C GLU A 163 -17.87 -5.89 -3.06
N THR A 164 -17.76 -6.10 -4.36
CA THR A 164 -17.99 -7.41 -4.99
C THR A 164 -16.85 -7.85 -5.90
N ARG A 165 -16.02 -6.92 -6.38
CA ARG A 165 -14.92 -7.20 -7.31
C ARG A 165 -13.57 -7.08 -6.60
N LEU A 166 -12.62 -7.95 -6.96
CA LEU A 166 -11.24 -7.83 -6.50
C LEU A 166 -10.61 -6.55 -7.06
N PRO A 167 -9.92 -5.74 -6.24
CA PRO A 167 -9.13 -4.64 -6.75
C PRO A 167 -7.96 -5.15 -7.59
N GLU A 168 -7.43 -4.28 -8.46
CA GLU A 168 -6.20 -4.57 -9.19
C GLU A 168 -5.00 -4.64 -8.24
N PHE A 169 -3.94 -5.32 -8.67
CA PHE A 169 -2.66 -5.40 -7.98
C PHE A 169 -1.57 -4.84 -8.90
N SER A 170 -0.75 -3.91 -8.42
CA SER A 170 0.22 -3.21 -9.26
C SER A 170 1.42 -4.07 -9.63
N ASP A 171 1.76 -4.07 -10.91
CA ASP A 171 3.03 -4.60 -11.44
C ASP A 171 4.16 -3.56 -11.38
N ASP A 172 3.81 -2.29 -11.23
CA ASP A 172 4.78 -1.18 -11.21
C ASP A 172 4.37 -0.08 -10.24
N PHE A 173 4.79 -0.26 -8.99
CA PHE A 173 4.50 0.67 -7.89
C PHE A 173 5.06 2.09 -8.12
N SER A 174 6.11 2.25 -8.94
CA SER A 174 6.65 3.58 -9.28
C SER A 174 5.68 4.42 -10.10
N ARG A 175 4.69 3.80 -10.69
CA ARG A 175 3.68 4.44 -11.54
C ARG A 175 2.31 4.49 -10.89
N MET A 176 1.89 3.39 -10.27
CA MET A 176 0.56 3.26 -9.70
C MET A 176 0.55 2.22 -8.59
N CYS A 177 -0.10 2.55 -7.49
CA CYS A 177 -0.56 1.60 -6.48
C CYS A 177 -2.08 1.55 -6.49
N TYR A 178 -2.68 0.42 -6.18
CA TYR A 178 -4.13 0.30 -6.07
C TYR A 178 -4.55 0.26 -4.62
N MET A 179 -5.50 1.11 -4.24
CA MET A 179 -6.04 1.11 -2.89
C MET A 179 -7.03 -0.03 -2.69
N GLY A 180 -6.75 -0.84 -1.68
CA GLY A 180 -7.65 -1.90 -1.24
C GLY A 180 -8.39 -1.56 0.06
N SER A 181 -8.68 -0.27 0.31
CA SER A 181 -9.25 0.23 1.57
C SER A 181 -8.39 -0.08 2.80
N THR A 182 -7.12 -0.39 2.59
CA THR A 182 -6.13 -0.62 3.65
C THR A 182 -4.71 -0.40 3.12
N VAL A 183 -3.91 0.38 3.83
CA VAL A 183 -2.50 0.63 3.49
C VAL A 183 -1.65 -0.66 3.53
N THR A 184 -2.09 -1.69 4.25
CA THR A 184 -1.44 -3.01 4.22
C THR A 184 -1.39 -3.58 2.79
N TYR A 185 -2.41 -3.31 1.98
CA TYR A 185 -2.44 -3.73 0.58
C TYR A 185 -1.40 -3.00 -0.28
N SER A 186 -1.21 -1.70 -0.04
CA SER A 186 -0.15 -0.91 -0.66
C SER A 186 1.24 -1.42 -0.27
N CYS A 187 1.43 -1.77 1.00
CA CYS A 187 2.67 -2.38 1.48
C CYS A 187 2.98 -3.72 0.80
N MET A 188 1.95 -4.56 0.55
CA MET A 188 2.13 -5.82 -0.20
C MET A 188 2.55 -5.57 -1.64
N GLN A 189 1.91 -4.61 -2.34
CA GLN A 189 2.28 -4.23 -3.70
C GLN A 189 3.72 -3.70 -3.75
N PHE A 190 4.10 -2.87 -2.79
CA PHE A 190 5.45 -2.36 -2.70
C PHE A 190 6.48 -3.46 -2.39
N ALA A 191 6.17 -4.38 -1.48
CA ALA A 191 7.03 -5.52 -1.18
C ALA A 191 7.28 -6.39 -2.43
N VAL A 192 6.24 -6.66 -3.21
CA VAL A 192 6.35 -7.38 -4.49
C VAL A 192 7.21 -6.60 -5.49
N TYR A 193 6.99 -5.29 -5.60
CA TYR A 193 7.77 -4.40 -6.46
C TYR A 193 9.26 -4.39 -6.12
N LEU A 194 9.58 -4.43 -4.80
CA LEU A 194 10.95 -4.55 -4.31
C LEU A 194 11.60 -5.91 -4.61
N GLY A 195 10.80 -6.92 -5.01
CA GLY A 195 11.25 -8.24 -5.40
C GLY A 195 11.32 -9.27 -4.28
N PHE A 196 10.70 -9.01 -3.13
CA PHE A 196 10.61 -10.01 -2.06
C PHE A 196 9.85 -11.25 -2.51
N SER A 197 10.39 -12.43 -2.21
CA SER A 197 9.77 -13.71 -2.53
C SER A 197 8.93 -14.28 -1.38
N GLU A 198 9.20 -13.84 -0.15
CA GLU A 198 8.45 -14.20 1.04
C GLU A 198 8.11 -12.95 1.84
N ILE A 199 6.83 -12.80 2.18
CA ILE A 199 6.27 -11.63 2.89
C ILE A 199 5.54 -12.15 4.12
N TYR A 200 5.93 -11.68 5.30
CA TYR A 200 5.33 -12.06 6.57
C TYR A 200 4.54 -10.89 7.15
N LEU A 201 3.25 -11.10 7.40
CA LEU A 201 2.36 -10.09 7.98
C LEU A 201 2.41 -10.19 9.52
N LEU A 202 2.67 -9.08 10.19
CA LEU A 202 2.71 -8.98 11.65
C LEU A 202 1.80 -7.84 12.11
N GLY A 203 0.99 -8.06 13.14
CA GLY A 203 0.04 -7.06 13.62
C GLY A 203 -1.11 -6.75 12.65
N VAL A 204 -1.40 -7.65 11.70
CA VAL A 204 -2.53 -7.56 10.77
C VAL A 204 -3.70 -8.37 11.32
N ASP A 205 -4.31 -7.87 12.37
CA ASP A 205 -5.32 -8.61 13.15
C ASP A 205 -6.62 -8.83 12.40
N PHE A 206 -7.04 -7.85 11.56
CA PHE A 206 -8.33 -7.88 10.88
C PHE A 206 -9.51 -8.11 11.85
N SER A 207 -9.39 -7.60 13.09
CA SER A 207 -10.30 -7.86 14.20
C SER A 207 -11.59 -7.06 14.13
N TYR A 208 -11.59 -5.91 13.42
CA TYR A 208 -12.77 -5.08 13.20
C TYR A 208 -13.88 -5.77 12.39
N ALA A 209 -13.57 -6.90 11.76
CA ALA A 209 -14.57 -7.72 11.08
C ALA A 209 -15.64 -8.24 12.07
N GLY A 210 -16.75 -7.50 12.21
CA GLY A 210 -17.90 -7.85 13.04
C GLY A 210 -17.83 -7.41 14.51
N SER A 211 -16.88 -6.55 14.88
CA SER A 211 -16.83 -5.92 16.20
C SER A 211 -17.75 -4.69 16.27
N LYS A 212 -18.55 -4.58 17.35
CA LYS A 212 -19.30 -3.37 17.67
C LYS A 212 -18.49 -2.38 18.53
N ASP A 213 -17.35 -2.84 19.07
CA ASP A 213 -16.47 -2.07 19.94
C ASP A 213 -15.15 -1.77 19.23
N ALA A 214 -15.12 -0.69 18.46
CA ALA A 214 -13.95 -0.22 17.69
C ALA A 214 -12.80 0.33 18.55
N LYS A 215 -12.88 0.21 19.88
CA LYS A 215 -11.95 0.88 20.83
C LYS A 215 -10.55 0.26 20.93
N TYR A 216 -10.27 -0.89 20.28
CA TYR A 216 -9.04 -1.66 20.47
C TYR A 216 -8.47 -2.19 19.15
N GLU A 217 -8.50 -1.37 18.08
CA GLU A 217 -8.07 -1.81 16.75
C GLU A 217 -6.57 -1.65 16.50
N HIS A 218 -5.86 -0.98 17.42
CA HIS A 218 -4.42 -0.76 17.36
C HIS A 218 -3.69 -1.21 18.61
N PHE A 219 -2.39 -1.41 18.53
CA PHE A 219 -1.52 -1.76 19.67
C PHE A 219 -1.43 -0.63 20.72
N PHE A 220 -1.84 0.58 20.35
CA PHE A 220 -1.95 1.74 21.21
C PHE A 220 -3.42 2.13 21.45
N LYS A 221 -3.67 2.91 22.50
CA LYS A 221 -5.01 3.33 22.87
C LYS A 221 -5.44 4.52 22.01
N GLU A 222 -6.50 4.34 21.22
CA GLU A 222 -7.09 5.43 20.44
C GLU A 222 -8.20 6.14 21.19
N GLU A 223 -8.27 7.46 21.00
CA GLU A 223 -9.37 8.30 21.49
C GLU A 223 -10.51 8.45 20.46
N LYS A 224 -10.22 8.17 19.18
CA LYS A 224 -11.18 8.29 18.07
C LYS A 224 -11.74 6.93 17.65
N LEU A 225 -13.01 6.93 17.19
CA LEU A 225 -13.63 5.75 16.60
C LEU A 225 -13.00 5.48 15.21
N VAL A 226 -12.53 4.27 15.00
CA VAL A 226 -12.04 3.82 13.69
C VAL A 226 -13.21 3.46 12.77
N ALA A 227 -13.14 3.84 11.51
CA ALA A 227 -14.16 3.54 10.52
C ALA A 227 -14.20 2.02 10.22
N THR A 228 -15.26 1.33 10.62
CA THR A 228 -15.41 -0.14 10.44
C THR A 228 -16.11 -0.54 9.14
N GLY A 229 -16.50 0.43 8.30
CA GLY A 229 -17.35 0.20 7.12
C GLY A 229 -16.70 -0.54 5.95
N PHE A 230 -15.38 -0.75 5.97
CA PHE A 230 -14.61 -1.23 4.81
C PHE A 230 -14.19 -2.72 4.87
N THR A 231 -14.74 -3.50 5.78
CA THR A 231 -14.32 -4.89 5.99
C THR A 231 -14.44 -5.76 4.74
N ALA A 232 -15.50 -5.59 3.94
CA ALA A 232 -15.70 -6.34 2.71
C ALA A 232 -14.62 -6.01 1.68
N GLN A 233 -14.34 -4.73 1.48
CA GLN A 233 -13.32 -4.23 0.53
C GLN A 233 -11.93 -4.70 0.93
N VAL A 234 -11.57 -4.58 2.22
CA VAL A 234 -10.28 -5.07 2.75
C VAL A 234 -10.13 -6.58 2.56
N SER A 235 -11.20 -7.35 2.77
CA SER A 235 -11.20 -8.79 2.49
C SER A 235 -10.94 -9.11 1.02
N LEU A 236 -11.53 -8.34 0.10
CA LEU A 236 -11.30 -8.48 -1.34
C LEU A 236 -9.87 -8.10 -1.71
N ALA A 237 -9.31 -7.05 -1.11
CA ALA A 237 -7.92 -6.66 -1.33
C ALA A 237 -6.94 -7.77 -0.92
N TYR A 238 -7.12 -8.38 0.24
CA TYR A 238 -6.28 -9.51 0.65
C TYR A 238 -6.42 -10.73 -0.26
N LYS A 239 -7.63 -11.02 -0.75
CA LYS A 239 -7.84 -12.08 -1.76
C LYS A 239 -7.16 -11.75 -3.09
N ALA A 240 -7.17 -10.48 -3.52
CA ALA A 240 -6.46 -10.04 -4.72
C ALA A 240 -4.93 -10.21 -4.55
N ALA A 241 -4.38 -9.79 -3.40
CA ALA A 241 -2.97 -9.99 -3.08
C ALA A 241 -2.58 -11.47 -3.08
N ARG A 242 -3.41 -12.34 -2.48
CA ARG A 242 -3.19 -13.80 -2.49
C ARG A 242 -3.18 -14.35 -3.91
N LYS A 243 -4.19 -13.99 -4.71
CA LYS A 243 -4.29 -14.43 -6.11
C LYS A 243 -3.08 -14.00 -6.92
N TYR A 244 -2.63 -12.75 -6.75
CA TYR A 244 -1.46 -12.24 -7.45
C TYR A 244 -0.19 -12.99 -7.02
N ALA A 245 0.04 -13.14 -5.71
CA ALA A 245 1.19 -13.84 -5.16
C ALA A 245 1.28 -15.28 -5.65
N ASP A 246 0.18 -16.03 -5.58
CA ASP A 246 0.11 -17.41 -6.06
C ASP A 246 0.44 -17.53 -7.56
N ALA A 247 -0.02 -16.59 -8.39
CA ALA A 247 0.26 -16.57 -9.82
C ALA A 247 1.73 -16.25 -10.15
N HIS A 248 2.46 -15.59 -9.25
CA HIS A 248 3.86 -15.15 -9.45
C HIS A 248 4.87 -15.92 -8.60
N GLY A 249 4.44 -16.97 -7.89
CA GLY A 249 5.33 -17.78 -7.05
C GLY A 249 5.84 -17.06 -5.79
N ILE A 250 5.13 -16.01 -5.35
CA ILE A 250 5.43 -15.25 -4.14
C ILE A 250 4.66 -15.86 -2.99
N LYS A 251 5.26 -15.92 -1.80
CA LYS A 251 4.61 -16.41 -0.59
C LYS A 251 4.26 -15.26 0.34
N ILE A 252 2.99 -15.18 0.73
CA ILE A 252 2.53 -14.26 1.77
C ILE A 252 2.01 -15.09 2.93
N TYR A 253 2.61 -14.90 4.11
CA TYR A 253 2.27 -15.62 5.33
C TYR A 253 1.67 -14.67 6.37
N ASN A 254 0.77 -15.18 7.18
CA ASN A 254 0.23 -14.46 8.33
C ASN A 254 0.97 -14.89 9.61
N ALA A 255 1.95 -14.09 10.05
CA ALA A 255 2.67 -14.28 11.30
C ALA A 255 2.05 -13.51 12.48
N THR A 256 0.86 -12.92 12.30
CA THR A 256 0.14 -12.19 13.34
C THR A 256 -0.28 -13.11 14.48
N ARG A 257 -0.03 -12.68 15.73
CA ARG A 257 -0.36 -13.43 16.95
C ARG A 257 -1.86 -13.42 17.26
N GLY A 258 -2.68 -14.12 16.51
CA GLY A 258 -4.13 -14.11 16.66
C GLY A 258 -4.83 -13.40 15.50
N GLY A 259 -5.88 -12.60 15.80
CA GLY A 259 -6.68 -11.93 14.79
C GLY A 259 -7.59 -12.87 13.98
N LYS A 260 -8.22 -12.34 12.93
CA LYS A 260 -9.21 -13.05 12.11
C LYS A 260 -8.85 -13.15 10.63
N LEU A 261 -7.63 -12.76 10.24
CA LEU A 261 -7.18 -12.83 8.86
C LEU A 261 -6.78 -14.26 8.50
N GLU A 262 -7.63 -14.94 7.70
CA GLU A 262 -7.42 -16.33 7.27
C GLU A 262 -7.15 -16.46 5.76
N VAL A 263 -6.97 -15.35 5.06
CA VAL A 263 -6.68 -15.35 3.62
C VAL A 263 -5.29 -15.93 3.32
N PHE A 264 -4.33 -15.71 4.20
CA PHE A 264 -2.95 -16.17 4.08
C PHE A 264 -2.67 -17.31 5.07
N GLU A 265 -1.76 -18.21 4.69
CA GLU A 265 -1.29 -19.29 5.55
C GLU A 265 -0.71 -18.73 6.84
N ARG A 266 -1.15 -19.27 7.97
CA ARG A 266 -0.61 -18.87 9.28
C ARG A 266 0.71 -19.56 9.57
N VAL A 267 1.64 -18.78 10.10
CA VAL A 267 2.91 -19.28 10.63
C VAL A 267 3.14 -18.72 12.03
N ASP A 268 3.84 -19.48 12.85
CA ASP A 268 4.24 -18.97 14.15
C ASP A 268 5.45 -18.05 14.01
N PHE A 269 5.29 -16.78 14.43
CA PHE A 269 6.34 -15.78 14.37
C PHE A 269 7.64 -16.23 15.05
N ASP A 270 7.52 -16.86 16.22
CA ASP A 270 8.69 -17.29 17.00
C ASP A 270 9.47 -18.43 16.33
N SER A 271 8.84 -19.19 15.43
CA SER A 271 9.48 -20.27 14.68
C SER A 271 10.28 -19.80 13.46
N LEU A 272 10.27 -18.51 13.14
CA LEU A 272 10.97 -17.96 11.98
C LEU A 272 12.44 -17.64 12.24
N PHE A 273 12.88 -17.74 13.52
CA PHE A 273 14.22 -17.36 13.98
C PHE A 273 14.96 -18.45 14.73
#